data_d6faea79987390d9dc507bed83b6f5d3
#
_entry.id   d6faea79987390d9dc507bed83b6f5d3
#
_cell.length_a   1.000
_cell.length_b   1.000
_cell.length_c   1.000
_cell.angle_alpha   90.00
_cell.angle_beta   90.00
_cell.angle_gamma   90.00
#
_symmetry.space_group_name_H-M   'P 1'
#
loop_
_entity.id
_entity.type
_entity.pdbx_description
1 polymer ?
#
loop_
_entity_poly.entity_id
_entity_poly.type
_entity_poly.pdbx_seq_one_letter_code
_entity_poly.pdbx_strand_id
1 'polypeptide(L)'
;MEKIKDALKSVRVKLFLTVSLIILLIILFLILVNNFVFGQFYLYSKTKDLKEVYEVINEYYNEPIDIDINSELEKLAIKNNFDILIKDDDNINVFTSNKNFLSTFGEMNAMSNAINAGELIEENNKFIIRTLKERQTGISYILLSAKLDNDYLLYIRIPISSIQESVKISNNFLYLIAGFTILISAVIVNFVSRKFTEPILELNTIAKNMSNLDFNHKYKITDADDEINNLGKSINLMSDKLESTIKQLRRTNIELERDIEEKSKIDEMRKSFISDVSHELKTPI
;
A
#
# COMPACT_ATOMS: atom_id res chain seq x y z
N MET A 1 -17.66 25.22 9.41
CA MET A 1 -16.85 24.96 8.19
C MET A 1 -15.42 25.54 8.28
N GLU A 2 -15.21 26.75 8.83
CA GLU A 2 -13.85 27.35 8.98
C GLU A 2 -12.91 26.53 9.86
N LYS A 3 -13.35 26.04 11.03
CA LYS A 3 -12.52 25.20 11.91
C LYS A 3 -12.00 23.91 11.25
N ILE A 4 -12.76 23.33 10.32
CA ILE A 4 -12.34 22.14 9.56
C ILE A 4 -11.30 22.52 8.50
N LYS A 5 -11.46 23.68 7.84
CA LYS A 5 -10.48 24.20 6.87
C LYS A 5 -9.15 24.53 7.53
N ASP A 6 -9.15 25.07 8.74
CA ASP A 6 -7.91 25.39 9.47
C ASP A 6 -7.24 24.13 10.04
N ALA A 7 -8.01 23.13 10.48
CA ALA A 7 -7.46 21.83 10.85
C ALA A 7 -6.79 21.13 9.65
N LEU A 8 -7.37 21.22 8.45
CA LEU A 8 -6.80 20.66 7.22
C LEU A 8 -5.52 21.36 6.74
N LYS A 9 -5.24 22.59 7.20
CA LYS A 9 -3.98 23.30 6.91
C LYS A 9 -2.83 22.78 7.77
N SER A 10 -3.10 22.13 8.91
CA SER A 10 -2.08 21.59 9.79
C SER A 10 -1.27 20.49 9.09
N VAL A 11 0.05 20.61 9.15
CA VAL A 11 0.99 19.61 8.60
C VAL A 11 0.71 18.21 9.17
N ARG A 12 0.36 18.14 10.46
CA ARG A 12 -0.01 16.90 11.15
C ARG A 12 -1.23 16.22 10.50
N VAL A 13 -2.29 16.99 10.24
CA VAL A 13 -3.52 16.45 9.61
C VAL A 13 -3.25 16.06 8.16
N LYS A 14 -2.50 16.87 7.42
CA LYS A 14 -2.11 16.53 6.04
C LYS A 14 -1.31 15.23 5.99
N LEU A 15 -0.32 15.06 6.86
CA LEU A 15 0.50 13.86 6.93
C LEU A 15 -0.35 12.63 7.28
N PHE A 16 -1.26 12.75 8.26
CA PHE A 16 -2.20 11.70 8.61
C PHE A 16 -3.09 11.30 7.41
N LEU A 17 -3.70 12.27 6.75
CA LEU A 17 -4.57 12.03 5.60
C LEU A 17 -3.80 11.40 4.43
N THR A 18 -2.58 11.87 4.15
CA THR A 18 -1.75 11.33 3.07
C THR A 18 -1.37 9.88 3.33
N VAL A 19 -0.89 9.56 4.54
CA VAL A 19 -0.53 8.17 4.91
C VAL A 19 -1.77 7.27 4.90
N SER A 20 -2.87 7.74 5.48
CA SER A 20 -4.13 6.97 5.49
C SER A 20 -4.68 6.73 4.08
N LEU A 21 -4.57 7.71 3.18
CA LEU A 21 -4.99 7.58 1.78
C LEU A 21 -4.13 6.56 1.04
N ILE A 22 -2.80 6.60 1.22
CA ILE A 22 -1.89 5.63 0.60
C ILE A 22 -2.23 4.20 1.07
N ILE A 23 -2.43 4.01 2.37
CA ILE A 23 -2.80 2.71 2.93
C ILE A 23 -4.13 2.23 2.35
N LEU A 24 -5.13 3.10 2.29
CA LEU A 24 -6.44 2.78 1.73
C LEU A 24 -6.35 2.38 0.25
N LEU A 25 -5.54 3.08 -0.53
CA LEU A 25 -5.30 2.73 -1.93
C LEU A 25 -4.61 1.38 -2.09
N ILE A 26 -3.63 1.05 -1.23
CA ILE A 26 -2.96 -0.26 -1.24
C ILE A 26 -3.97 -1.38 -0.92
N ILE A 27 -4.80 -1.18 0.11
CA ILE A 27 -5.82 -2.17 0.49
C ILE A 27 -6.85 -2.35 -0.62
N LEU A 28 -7.33 -1.27 -1.22
CA LEU A 28 -8.25 -1.30 -2.36
C LEU A 28 -7.64 -2.07 -3.54
N PHE A 29 -6.37 -1.80 -3.84
CA PHE A 29 -5.63 -2.52 -4.88
C PHE A 29 -5.54 -4.02 -4.58
N LEU A 30 -5.22 -4.41 -3.34
CA LEU A 30 -5.18 -5.82 -2.94
C LEU A 30 -6.52 -6.51 -3.07
N ILE A 31 -7.62 -5.84 -2.69
CA ILE A 31 -8.98 -6.37 -2.86
C ILE A 31 -9.31 -6.55 -4.35
N LEU A 32 -8.96 -5.58 -5.19
CA LEU A 32 -9.16 -5.68 -6.65
C LEU A 32 -8.36 -6.85 -7.23
N VAL A 33 -7.08 -6.98 -6.88
CA VAL A 33 -6.24 -8.11 -7.31
C VAL A 33 -6.84 -9.44 -6.84
N ASN A 34 -7.27 -9.53 -5.58
CA ASN A 34 -7.88 -10.75 -5.06
C ASN A 34 -9.17 -11.14 -5.82
N ASN A 35 -10.03 -10.18 -6.13
CA ASN A 35 -11.28 -10.47 -6.83
C ASN A 35 -11.09 -10.79 -8.33
N PHE A 36 -10.17 -10.11 -9.02
CA PHE A 36 -10.02 -10.26 -10.47
C PHE A 36 -8.93 -11.27 -10.86
N VAL A 37 -7.83 -11.33 -10.12
CA VAL A 37 -6.66 -12.15 -10.48
C VAL A 37 -6.71 -13.52 -9.80
N PHE A 38 -7.13 -13.59 -8.54
CA PHE A 38 -7.12 -14.83 -7.78
C PHE A 38 -8.01 -15.92 -8.42
N GLY A 39 -9.20 -15.56 -8.90
CA GLY A 39 -10.10 -16.50 -9.58
C GLY A 39 -9.47 -17.11 -10.82
N GLN A 40 -8.84 -16.30 -11.67
CA GLN A 40 -8.15 -16.76 -12.89
C GLN A 40 -6.92 -17.62 -12.57
N PHE A 41 -6.13 -17.18 -11.60
CA PHE A 41 -4.96 -17.93 -11.15
C PHE A 41 -5.34 -19.29 -10.56
N TYR A 42 -6.41 -19.33 -9.77
CA TYR A 42 -6.90 -20.58 -9.21
C TYR A 42 -7.42 -21.54 -10.31
N LEU A 43 -8.19 -21.03 -11.27
CA LEU A 43 -8.63 -21.81 -12.44
C LEU A 43 -7.44 -22.42 -13.18
N TYR A 44 -6.41 -21.60 -13.45
CA TYR A 44 -5.19 -22.06 -14.09
C TYR A 44 -4.47 -23.14 -13.27
N SER A 45 -4.31 -22.93 -11.95
CA SER A 45 -3.70 -23.91 -11.07
C SER A 45 -4.46 -25.23 -11.04
N LYS A 46 -5.82 -25.18 -10.92
CA LYS A 46 -6.64 -26.39 -10.88
C LYS A 46 -6.72 -27.10 -12.21
N THR A 47 -6.67 -26.38 -13.31
CA THR A 47 -6.54 -26.99 -14.64
C THR A 47 -5.21 -27.74 -14.77
N LYS A 48 -4.13 -27.21 -14.21
CA LYS A 48 -2.84 -27.91 -14.16
C LYS A 48 -2.91 -29.17 -13.30
N ASP A 49 -3.49 -29.08 -12.10
CA ASP A 49 -3.68 -30.25 -11.21
C ASP A 49 -4.49 -31.37 -11.90
N LEU A 50 -5.55 -30.99 -12.64
CA LEU A 50 -6.38 -31.95 -13.41
C LEU A 50 -5.57 -32.70 -14.47
N LYS A 51 -4.66 -31.99 -15.18
CA LYS A 51 -3.80 -32.62 -16.19
C LYS A 51 -2.77 -33.54 -15.57
N GLU A 52 -2.16 -33.13 -14.45
CA GLU A 52 -1.21 -33.98 -13.72
C GLU A 52 -1.89 -35.27 -13.24
N VAL A 53 -3.10 -35.18 -12.70
CA VAL A 53 -3.85 -36.36 -12.27
C VAL A 53 -4.29 -37.23 -13.48
N TYR A 54 -4.64 -36.62 -14.60
CA TYR A 54 -4.92 -37.35 -15.84
C TYR A 54 -3.71 -38.22 -16.27
N GLU A 55 -2.53 -37.63 -16.32
CA GLU A 55 -1.32 -38.37 -16.74
C GLU A 55 -1.01 -39.52 -15.77
N VAL A 56 -1.12 -39.30 -14.46
CA VAL A 56 -0.94 -40.36 -13.44
C VAL A 56 -1.97 -41.50 -13.60
N ILE A 57 -3.24 -41.19 -13.84
CA ILE A 57 -4.27 -42.18 -14.02
C ILE A 57 -4.04 -42.96 -15.33
N ASN A 58 -3.65 -42.27 -16.41
CA ASN A 58 -3.34 -42.92 -17.68
C ASN A 58 -2.21 -43.91 -17.56
N GLU A 59 -1.16 -43.56 -16.79
CA GLU A 59 -0.01 -44.42 -16.49
C GLU A 59 -0.47 -45.68 -15.71
N TYR A 60 -1.32 -45.55 -14.69
CA TYR A 60 -1.85 -46.71 -13.92
C TYR A 60 -2.61 -47.73 -14.75
N TYR A 61 -3.23 -47.30 -15.83
CA TYR A 61 -4.00 -48.21 -16.72
C TYR A 61 -3.16 -48.77 -17.89
N ASN A 62 -1.98 -48.21 -18.15
CA ASN A 62 -1.09 -48.64 -19.23
C ASN A 62 -0.01 -49.62 -18.80
N GLU A 63 0.46 -49.52 -17.56
CA GLU A 63 1.49 -50.42 -17.04
C GLU A 63 0.89 -51.51 -16.11
N PRO A 64 1.38 -52.75 -16.15
CA PRO A 64 0.96 -53.79 -15.19
C PRO A 64 1.63 -53.49 -13.85
N ILE A 65 1.05 -52.60 -13.06
CA ILE A 65 1.54 -52.23 -11.74
C ILE A 65 0.85 -53.16 -10.71
N ASP A 66 1.66 -53.78 -9.84
CA ASP A 66 1.16 -54.64 -8.74
C ASP A 66 0.66 -53.76 -7.57
N ILE A 67 -0.34 -52.90 -7.88
CA ILE A 67 -0.92 -51.93 -6.93
C ILE A 67 -2.45 -52.08 -6.99
N ASP A 68 -3.10 -51.91 -5.86
CA ASP A 68 -4.56 -51.72 -5.84
C ASP A 68 -4.93 -50.34 -6.42
N ILE A 69 -5.18 -50.34 -7.76
CA ILE A 69 -5.53 -49.12 -8.51
C ILE A 69 -6.70 -48.38 -7.86
N ASN A 70 -7.71 -49.09 -7.36
CA ASN A 70 -8.87 -48.42 -6.75
C ASN A 70 -8.47 -47.65 -5.50
N SER A 71 -7.59 -48.20 -4.67
CA SER A 71 -7.09 -47.49 -3.47
C SER A 71 -6.28 -46.23 -3.84
N GLU A 72 -5.43 -46.29 -4.89
CA GLU A 72 -4.66 -45.14 -5.33
C GLU A 72 -5.55 -44.05 -5.95
N LEU A 73 -6.55 -44.43 -6.76
CA LEU A 73 -7.54 -43.50 -7.31
C LEU A 73 -8.33 -42.78 -6.19
N GLU A 74 -8.70 -43.52 -5.12
CA GLU A 74 -9.41 -42.92 -3.99
C GLU A 74 -8.49 -41.91 -3.24
N LYS A 75 -7.22 -42.24 -3.03
CA LYS A 75 -6.21 -41.31 -2.45
C LYS A 75 -6.05 -40.08 -3.31
N LEU A 76 -5.94 -40.21 -4.64
CA LEU A 76 -5.83 -39.07 -5.56
C LEU A 76 -7.08 -38.19 -5.50
N ALA A 77 -8.26 -38.78 -5.45
CA ALA A 77 -9.53 -38.07 -5.34
C ALA A 77 -9.60 -37.25 -4.05
N ILE A 78 -9.28 -37.86 -2.90
CA ILE A 78 -9.30 -37.20 -1.58
C ILE A 78 -8.23 -36.11 -1.51
N LYS A 79 -6.98 -36.41 -1.90
CA LYS A 79 -5.87 -35.47 -1.82
C LYS A 79 -6.11 -34.18 -2.60
N ASN A 80 -6.71 -34.28 -3.78
CA ASN A 80 -6.93 -33.15 -4.68
C ASN A 80 -8.35 -32.57 -4.58
N ASN A 81 -9.23 -33.19 -3.78
CA ASN A 81 -10.66 -32.86 -3.70
C ASN A 81 -11.34 -32.93 -5.07
N PHE A 82 -11.06 -34.02 -5.79
CA PHE A 82 -11.64 -34.32 -7.10
C PHE A 82 -12.67 -35.43 -7.01
N ASP A 83 -13.74 -35.33 -7.84
CA ASP A 83 -14.58 -36.47 -8.16
C ASP A 83 -14.04 -37.12 -9.43
N ILE A 84 -13.69 -38.40 -9.35
CA ILE A 84 -13.15 -39.20 -10.45
C ILE A 84 -14.19 -40.26 -10.86
N LEU A 85 -14.45 -40.37 -12.14
CA LEU A 85 -15.30 -41.41 -12.75
C LEU A 85 -14.56 -42.01 -13.94
N ILE A 86 -14.46 -43.34 -13.96
CA ILE A 86 -13.87 -44.10 -15.07
C ILE A 86 -14.91 -45.09 -15.57
N LYS A 87 -15.05 -45.13 -16.89
CA LYS A 87 -15.95 -46.06 -17.60
C LYS A 87 -15.14 -46.83 -18.64
N ASP A 88 -15.58 -48.09 -18.90
CA ASP A 88 -15.04 -48.86 -19.99
C ASP A 88 -15.69 -48.49 -21.35
N ASP A 89 -15.27 -49.18 -22.43
CA ASP A 89 -15.82 -48.98 -23.78
C ASP A 89 -17.33 -49.26 -23.88
N ASP A 90 -17.85 -50.15 -23.04
CA ASP A 90 -19.28 -50.48 -22.95
C ASP A 90 -20.04 -49.49 -22.06
N ASN A 91 -19.37 -48.40 -21.61
CA ASN A 91 -19.94 -47.38 -20.74
C ASN A 91 -20.33 -47.87 -19.32
N ILE A 92 -19.77 -49.04 -18.90
CA ILE A 92 -19.94 -49.58 -17.56
C ILE A 92 -18.98 -48.85 -16.61
N ASN A 93 -19.42 -48.54 -15.40
CA ASN A 93 -18.59 -47.85 -14.42
C ASN A 93 -17.52 -48.79 -13.85
N VAL A 94 -16.26 -48.49 -14.11
CA VAL A 94 -15.09 -49.20 -13.59
C VAL A 94 -14.73 -48.67 -12.21
N PHE A 95 -14.75 -47.33 -12.06
CA PHE A 95 -14.44 -46.68 -10.80
C PHE A 95 -15.26 -45.39 -10.62
N THR A 96 -15.64 -45.09 -9.39
CA THR A 96 -16.17 -43.77 -9.01
C THR A 96 -15.81 -43.44 -7.59
N SER A 97 -15.18 -42.26 -7.37
CA SER A 97 -14.88 -41.74 -6.05
C SER A 97 -16.11 -41.15 -5.34
N ASN A 98 -17.16 -40.78 -6.12
CA ASN A 98 -18.36 -40.14 -5.59
C ASN A 98 -19.62 -40.71 -6.27
N LYS A 99 -20.48 -41.40 -5.48
CA LYS A 99 -21.73 -41.99 -5.98
C LYS A 99 -22.70 -40.94 -6.56
N ASN A 100 -22.67 -39.71 -6.05
CA ASN A 100 -23.50 -38.63 -6.55
C ASN A 100 -23.04 -38.13 -7.93
N PHE A 101 -21.80 -38.42 -8.32
CA PHE A 101 -21.32 -38.11 -9.66
C PHE A 101 -22.08 -38.91 -10.73
N LEU A 102 -22.44 -40.15 -10.40
CA LEU A 102 -23.24 -41.04 -11.29
C LEU A 102 -24.69 -40.57 -11.46
N SER A 103 -25.33 -40.14 -10.37
CA SER A 103 -26.73 -39.71 -10.43
C SER A 103 -26.93 -38.42 -11.24
N THR A 104 -25.90 -37.58 -11.29
CA THR A 104 -25.90 -36.34 -12.06
C THR A 104 -25.79 -36.59 -13.58
N PHE A 105 -25.18 -37.72 -13.98
CA PHE A 105 -24.86 -38.06 -15.37
C PHE A 105 -25.50 -39.39 -15.80
N GLY A 106 -26.53 -39.83 -15.09
CA GLY A 106 -27.16 -41.15 -15.24
C GLY A 106 -27.72 -41.47 -16.63
N GLU A 107 -27.82 -40.52 -17.56
CA GLU A 107 -28.16 -40.75 -18.96
C GLU A 107 -27.03 -40.19 -19.84
N MET A 108 -26.47 -41.03 -20.72
CA MET A 108 -25.38 -40.71 -21.66
C MET A 108 -25.67 -39.46 -22.51
N ASN A 109 -26.92 -39.23 -22.87
CA ASN A 109 -27.37 -38.07 -23.61
C ASN A 109 -27.33 -36.78 -22.76
N ALA A 110 -27.58 -36.87 -21.44
CA ALA A 110 -27.50 -35.71 -20.53
C ALA A 110 -26.06 -35.27 -20.29
N MET A 111 -25.12 -36.23 -20.22
CA MET A 111 -23.69 -35.95 -20.06
C MET A 111 -23.10 -35.29 -21.30
N SER A 112 -23.36 -35.83 -22.51
CA SER A 112 -22.88 -35.24 -23.75
C SER A 112 -23.43 -33.82 -23.98
N ASN A 113 -24.72 -33.62 -23.71
CA ASN A 113 -25.34 -32.29 -23.82
C ASN A 113 -24.82 -31.31 -22.76
N ALA A 114 -24.58 -31.78 -21.55
CA ALA A 114 -24.04 -30.94 -20.47
C ALA A 114 -22.58 -30.57 -20.73
N ILE A 115 -21.77 -31.51 -21.22
CA ILE A 115 -20.37 -31.23 -21.62
C ILE A 115 -20.34 -30.21 -22.76
N ASN A 116 -21.19 -30.33 -23.75
CA ASN A 116 -21.22 -29.42 -24.89
C ASN A 116 -21.78 -28.03 -24.55
N ALA A 117 -22.55 -27.89 -23.50
CA ALA A 117 -23.13 -26.60 -23.06
C ALA A 117 -22.21 -25.76 -22.19
N GLY A 118 -21.09 -26.30 -21.70
CA GLY A 118 -20.12 -25.59 -20.85
C GLY A 118 -19.15 -24.72 -21.65
N GLU A 119 -18.62 -23.69 -21.01
CA GLU A 119 -17.56 -22.87 -21.59
C GLU A 119 -16.28 -23.70 -21.73
N LEU A 120 -15.66 -23.66 -22.91
CA LEU A 120 -14.42 -24.36 -23.21
C LEU A 120 -13.26 -23.62 -22.55
N ILE A 121 -12.48 -24.33 -21.72
CA ILE A 121 -11.26 -23.80 -21.09
C ILE A 121 -10.05 -24.21 -21.90
N GLU A 122 -9.93 -25.51 -22.23
CA GLU A 122 -8.81 -26.04 -23.00
C GLU A 122 -9.26 -27.32 -23.73
N GLU A 123 -8.76 -27.55 -24.94
CA GLU A 123 -8.99 -28.71 -25.74
C GLU A 123 -7.71 -29.14 -26.47
N ASN A 124 -7.41 -30.41 -26.42
CA ASN A 124 -6.30 -31.01 -27.19
C ASN A 124 -6.71 -32.42 -27.64
N ASN A 125 -5.80 -33.14 -28.28
CA ASN A 125 -6.09 -34.49 -28.82
C ASN A 125 -6.29 -35.56 -27.74
N LYS A 126 -5.96 -35.26 -26.47
CA LYS A 126 -6.01 -36.23 -25.37
C LYS A 126 -7.19 -35.98 -24.42
N PHE A 127 -7.49 -34.71 -24.16
CA PHE A 127 -8.54 -34.31 -23.21
C PHE A 127 -9.24 -33.02 -23.59
N ILE A 128 -10.42 -32.81 -23.02
CA ILE A 128 -11.19 -31.57 -23.12
C ILE A 128 -11.50 -31.12 -21.69
N ILE A 129 -11.22 -29.83 -21.40
CA ILE A 129 -11.55 -29.22 -20.12
C ILE A 129 -12.59 -28.13 -20.35
N ARG A 130 -13.72 -28.23 -19.65
CA ARG A 130 -14.84 -27.29 -19.76
C ARG A 130 -15.42 -26.95 -18.38
N THR A 131 -16.12 -25.84 -18.29
CA THR A 131 -17.01 -25.60 -17.15
C THR A 131 -18.29 -26.40 -17.34
N LEU A 132 -18.83 -26.92 -16.24
CA LEU A 132 -20.09 -27.64 -16.22
C LEU A 132 -20.97 -27.07 -15.11
N LYS A 133 -22.22 -26.71 -15.42
CA LYS A 133 -23.18 -26.31 -14.41
C LYS A 133 -24.20 -27.45 -14.19
N GLU A 134 -24.20 -27.99 -12.98
CA GLU A 134 -25.14 -29.05 -12.59
C GLU A 134 -26.54 -28.45 -12.43
N ARG A 135 -27.51 -29.02 -13.16
CA ARG A 135 -28.88 -28.47 -13.19
C ARG A 135 -29.64 -28.62 -11.87
N GLN A 136 -29.36 -29.69 -11.12
CA GLN A 136 -30.11 -30.02 -9.89
C GLN A 136 -29.64 -29.17 -8.71
N THR A 137 -28.34 -29.02 -8.56
CA THR A 137 -27.72 -28.28 -7.43
C THR A 137 -27.38 -26.83 -7.75
N GLY A 138 -27.30 -26.48 -9.05
CA GLY A 138 -26.83 -25.19 -9.52
C GLY A 138 -25.33 -24.98 -9.35
N ILE A 139 -24.60 -25.98 -8.85
CA ILE A 139 -23.16 -25.92 -8.63
C ILE A 139 -22.43 -25.98 -9.98
N SER A 140 -21.43 -25.12 -10.14
CA SER A 140 -20.54 -25.14 -11.30
C SER A 140 -19.28 -25.93 -10.99
N TYR A 141 -18.83 -26.72 -11.96
CA TYR A 141 -17.63 -27.54 -11.88
C TYR A 141 -16.69 -27.25 -13.05
N ILE A 142 -15.41 -27.48 -12.86
CA ILE A 142 -14.46 -27.69 -13.95
C ILE A 142 -14.45 -29.19 -14.20
N LEU A 143 -14.67 -29.60 -15.43
CA LEU A 143 -14.71 -31.02 -15.86
C LEU A 143 -13.60 -31.24 -16.88
N LEU A 144 -12.73 -32.21 -16.60
CA LEU A 144 -11.83 -32.82 -17.57
C LEU A 144 -12.49 -34.10 -18.09
N SER A 145 -12.58 -34.23 -19.40
CA SER A 145 -13.04 -35.43 -20.10
C SER A 145 -11.94 -35.93 -21.01
N ALA A 146 -11.52 -37.16 -20.85
CA ALA A 146 -10.41 -37.76 -21.62
C ALA A 146 -10.73 -39.20 -22.01
N LYS A 147 -10.08 -39.65 -23.07
CA LYS A 147 -9.97 -41.07 -23.40
C LYS A 147 -8.56 -41.53 -22.99
N LEU A 148 -8.48 -42.57 -22.16
CA LEU A 148 -7.21 -43.19 -21.77
C LEU A 148 -6.64 -44.05 -22.92
N ASP A 149 -5.37 -44.36 -22.84
CA ASP A 149 -4.70 -45.19 -23.89
C ASP A 149 -5.23 -46.61 -23.98
N ASN A 150 -5.90 -47.10 -22.94
CA ASN A 150 -6.61 -48.40 -22.93
C ASN A 150 -8.07 -48.30 -23.39
N ASP A 151 -8.46 -47.21 -24.05
CA ASP A 151 -9.78 -46.87 -24.54
C ASP A 151 -10.85 -46.52 -23.46
N TYR A 152 -10.51 -46.56 -22.15
CA TYR A 152 -11.44 -46.18 -21.11
C TYR A 152 -11.73 -44.68 -21.14
N LEU A 153 -12.93 -44.30 -20.69
CA LEU A 153 -13.36 -42.90 -20.58
C LEU A 153 -13.14 -42.40 -19.15
N LEU A 154 -12.30 -41.37 -19.01
CA LEU A 154 -12.01 -40.71 -17.73
C LEU A 154 -12.70 -39.35 -17.63
N TYR A 155 -13.35 -39.14 -16.51
CA TYR A 155 -13.97 -37.87 -16.15
C TYR A 155 -13.47 -37.46 -14.76
N ILE A 156 -12.89 -36.25 -14.65
CA ILE A 156 -12.46 -35.69 -13.38
C ILE A 156 -13.12 -34.34 -13.24
N ARG A 157 -13.81 -34.09 -12.12
CA ARG A 157 -14.42 -32.79 -11.85
C ARG A 157 -14.02 -32.21 -10.51
N ILE A 158 -14.01 -30.85 -10.42
CA ILE A 158 -13.82 -30.09 -9.19
C ILE A 158 -14.88 -28.99 -9.09
N PRO A 159 -15.52 -28.76 -7.92
CA PRO A 159 -16.52 -27.73 -7.77
C PRO A 159 -15.88 -26.32 -7.76
N ILE A 160 -16.41 -25.41 -8.57
CA ILE A 160 -15.98 -23.99 -8.60
C ILE A 160 -16.46 -23.23 -7.35
N SER A 161 -17.50 -23.73 -6.67
CA SER A 161 -18.00 -23.13 -5.42
C SER A 161 -16.92 -23.00 -4.35
N SER A 162 -15.99 -23.96 -4.27
CA SER A 162 -14.82 -23.91 -3.38
C SER A 162 -13.89 -22.72 -3.68
N ILE A 163 -13.84 -22.25 -4.92
CA ILE A 163 -13.09 -21.06 -5.34
C ILE A 163 -13.74 -19.80 -4.75
N GLN A 164 -15.04 -19.64 -4.96
CA GLN A 164 -15.80 -18.49 -4.47
C GLN A 164 -15.75 -18.38 -2.95
N GLU A 165 -15.82 -19.49 -2.26
CA GLU A 165 -15.69 -19.54 -0.81
C GLU A 165 -14.28 -19.13 -0.35
N SER A 166 -13.23 -19.63 -1.01
CA SER A 166 -11.85 -19.26 -0.74
C SER A 166 -11.59 -17.75 -0.96
N VAL A 167 -12.13 -17.18 -2.06
CA VAL A 167 -12.06 -15.72 -2.32
C VAL A 167 -12.77 -14.93 -1.22
N LYS A 168 -13.96 -15.39 -0.79
CA LYS A 168 -14.71 -14.72 0.28
C LYS A 168 -13.98 -14.75 1.62
N ILE A 169 -13.40 -15.90 1.98
CA ILE A 169 -12.59 -16.04 3.20
C ILE A 169 -11.37 -15.11 3.12
N SER A 170 -10.66 -15.10 1.99
CA SER A 170 -9.52 -14.21 1.77
C SER A 170 -9.91 -12.73 1.86
N ASN A 171 -11.02 -12.31 1.27
CA ASN A 171 -11.53 -10.94 1.37
C ASN A 171 -11.86 -10.55 2.82
N ASN A 172 -12.52 -11.42 3.57
CA ASN A 172 -12.82 -11.17 4.98
C ASN A 172 -11.55 -10.98 5.81
N PHE A 173 -10.51 -11.77 5.53
CA PHE A 173 -9.20 -11.62 6.16
C PHE A 173 -8.52 -10.30 5.78
N LEU A 174 -8.60 -9.89 4.49
CA LEU A 174 -8.10 -8.58 4.04
C LEU A 174 -8.82 -7.42 4.72
N TYR A 175 -10.14 -7.47 4.93
CA TYR A 175 -10.88 -6.44 5.65
C TYR A 175 -10.44 -6.34 7.12
N LEU A 176 -10.18 -7.48 7.76
CA LEU A 176 -9.65 -7.51 9.13
C LEU A 176 -8.26 -6.86 9.21
N ILE A 177 -7.35 -7.25 8.29
CA ILE A 177 -6.02 -6.63 8.17
C ILE A 177 -6.15 -5.12 7.93
N ALA A 178 -7.06 -4.69 7.06
CA ALA A 178 -7.33 -3.28 6.79
C ALA A 178 -7.66 -2.50 8.07
N GLY A 179 -8.55 -3.04 8.89
CA GLY A 179 -8.91 -2.44 10.16
C GLY A 179 -7.70 -2.27 11.10
N PHE A 180 -6.91 -3.31 11.29
CA PHE A 180 -5.69 -3.25 12.11
C PHE A 180 -4.66 -2.27 11.54
N THR A 181 -4.46 -2.26 10.23
CA THR A 181 -3.47 -1.37 9.59
C THR A 181 -3.83 0.10 9.78
N ILE A 182 -5.13 0.46 9.72
CA ILE A 182 -5.60 1.82 9.99
C ILE A 182 -5.30 2.22 11.44
N LEU A 183 -5.56 1.34 12.41
CA LEU A 183 -5.27 1.61 13.82
C LEU A 183 -3.76 1.82 14.05
N ILE A 184 -2.94 0.94 13.50
CA ILE A 184 -1.47 1.02 13.60
C ILE A 184 -0.97 2.32 12.94
N SER A 185 -1.51 2.68 11.77
CA SER A 185 -1.12 3.92 11.08
C SER A 185 -1.41 5.16 11.90
N ALA A 186 -2.51 5.20 12.64
CA ALA A 186 -2.83 6.32 13.53
C ALA A 186 -1.80 6.48 14.66
N VAL A 187 -1.34 5.37 15.22
CA VAL A 187 -0.28 5.37 16.25
C VAL A 187 1.06 5.85 15.66
N ILE A 188 1.45 5.31 14.50
CA ILE A 188 2.69 5.69 13.82
C ILE A 188 2.68 7.19 13.46
N VAL A 189 1.59 7.69 12.89
CA VAL A 189 1.48 9.11 12.52
C VAL A 189 1.56 10.02 13.74
N ASN A 190 0.94 9.63 14.87
CA ASN A 190 1.07 10.40 16.09
C ASN A 190 2.52 10.43 16.60
N PHE A 191 3.23 9.31 16.55
CA PHE A 191 4.65 9.23 16.90
C PHE A 191 5.53 10.10 15.98
N VAL A 192 5.38 9.97 14.66
CA VAL A 192 6.10 10.77 13.67
C VAL A 192 5.81 12.26 13.83
N SER A 193 4.55 12.63 14.09
CA SER A 193 4.16 14.01 14.32
C SER A 193 4.92 14.62 15.51
N ARG A 194 4.98 13.92 16.62
CA ARG A 194 5.67 14.44 17.83
C ARG A 194 7.18 14.50 17.64
N LYS A 195 7.77 13.51 16.96
CA LYS A 195 9.24 13.43 16.83
C LYS A 195 9.80 14.37 15.76
N PHE A 196 9.04 14.61 14.66
CA PHE A 196 9.54 15.36 13.51
C PHE A 196 8.75 16.65 13.24
N THR A 197 7.44 16.58 13.23
CA THR A 197 6.61 17.71 12.80
C THR A 197 6.56 18.83 13.84
N GLU A 198 6.41 18.52 15.11
CA GLU A 198 6.37 19.53 16.19
C GLU A 198 7.66 20.32 16.30
N PRO A 199 8.86 19.70 16.35
CA PRO A 199 10.11 20.43 16.38
C PRO A 199 10.33 21.34 15.17
N ILE A 200 9.96 20.90 13.98
CA ILE A 200 10.05 21.72 12.76
C ILE A 200 9.14 22.96 12.85
N LEU A 201 7.93 22.81 13.37
CA LEU A 201 7.01 23.94 13.58
C LEU A 201 7.54 24.90 14.66
N GLU A 202 8.17 24.39 15.71
CA GLU A 202 8.85 25.21 16.73
C GLU A 202 9.98 26.02 16.10
N LEU A 203 10.86 25.39 15.31
CA LEU A 203 11.94 26.07 14.58
C LEU A 203 11.41 27.15 13.62
N ASN A 204 10.33 26.88 12.91
CA ASN A 204 9.67 27.86 12.05
C ASN A 204 9.16 29.07 12.86
N THR A 205 8.59 28.83 14.04
CA THR A 205 8.12 29.89 14.94
C THR A 205 9.27 30.74 15.45
N ILE A 206 10.40 30.13 15.85
CA ILE A 206 11.60 30.82 16.26
C ILE A 206 12.15 31.69 15.11
N ALA A 207 12.26 31.15 13.90
CA ALA A 207 12.71 31.89 12.73
C ALA A 207 11.79 33.09 12.42
N LYS A 208 10.47 32.94 12.59
CA LYS A 208 9.51 34.05 12.45
C LYS A 208 9.67 35.11 13.54
N ASN A 209 9.93 34.73 14.79
CA ASN A 209 10.18 35.67 15.87
C ASN A 209 11.49 36.47 15.60
N MET A 210 12.55 35.79 15.12
CA MET A 210 13.80 36.43 14.71
C MET A 210 13.58 37.47 13.60
N SER A 211 12.70 37.22 12.65
CA SER A 211 12.36 38.19 11.59
C SER A 211 11.69 39.46 12.15
N ASN A 212 11.06 39.38 13.31
CA ASN A 212 10.49 40.50 14.05
C ASN A 212 11.43 41.09 15.10
N LEU A 213 12.73 40.75 15.05
CA LEU A 213 13.74 41.14 15.98
C LEU A 213 13.51 40.68 17.44
N ASP A 214 12.71 39.64 17.63
CA ASP A 214 12.54 38.96 18.92
C ASP A 214 13.46 37.73 19.00
N PHE A 215 14.52 37.83 19.77
CA PHE A 215 15.55 36.81 19.97
C PHE A 215 15.42 36.06 21.29
N ASN A 216 14.33 36.28 22.05
CA ASN A 216 14.13 35.68 23.37
C ASN A 216 13.84 34.17 23.32
N HIS A 217 13.34 33.69 22.20
CA HIS A 217 12.93 32.28 22.01
C HIS A 217 14.06 31.50 21.35
N LYS A 218 14.53 30.44 22.00
CA LYS A 218 15.56 29.53 21.51
C LYS A 218 15.02 28.10 21.43
N TYR A 219 15.51 27.36 20.45
CA TYR A 219 15.20 25.93 20.35
C TYR A 219 15.87 25.18 21.50
N LYS A 220 15.09 24.30 22.16
CA LYS A 220 15.61 23.48 23.26
C LYS A 220 16.39 22.30 22.67
N ILE A 221 17.70 22.35 22.77
CA ILE A 221 18.62 21.30 22.36
C ILE A 221 18.34 20.06 23.21
N THR A 222 18.16 18.90 22.57
CA THR A 222 18.00 17.60 23.21
C THR A 222 19.28 16.77 23.05
N ASP A 223 19.37 15.63 23.74
CA ASP A 223 20.49 14.69 23.60
C ASP A 223 20.44 13.86 22.30
N ALA A 224 19.42 14.08 21.45
CA ALA A 224 19.32 13.42 20.16
C ALA A 224 20.39 13.95 19.21
N ASP A 225 21.15 13.03 18.59
CA ASP A 225 22.11 13.37 17.54
C ASP A 225 21.44 13.16 16.16
N ASP A 226 20.46 14.04 15.85
CA ASP A 226 19.73 14.03 14.60
C ASP A 226 19.82 15.40 13.89
N GLU A 227 19.39 15.43 12.63
CA GLU A 227 19.44 16.61 11.76
C GLU A 227 18.58 17.77 12.30
N ILE A 228 17.48 17.47 13.00
CA ILE A 228 16.59 18.48 13.57
C ILE A 228 17.28 19.19 14.73
N ASN A 229 17.94 18.45 15.59
CA ASN A 229 18.68 19.00 16.71
C ASN A 229 19.89 19.84 16.23
N ASN A 230 20.56 19.38 15.17
CA ASN A 230 21.66 20.14 14.53
C ASN A 230 21.14 21.42 13.86
N LEU A 231 19.96 21.38 13.21
CA LEU A 231 19.29 22.57 12.68
C LEU A 231 18.91 23.53 13.82
N GLY A 232 18.43 23.04 14.93
CA GLY A 232 18.11 23.81 16.13
C GLY A 232 19.33 24.55 16.68
N LYS A 233 20.48 23.87 16.82
CA LYS A 233 21.77 24.48 17.21
C LYS A 233 22.16 25.61 16.26
N SER A 234 22.03 25.38 14.96
CA SER A 234 22.38 26.36 13.93
C SER A 234 21.49 27.60 13.96
N ILE A 235 20.18 27.43 14.17
CA ILE A 235 19.23 28.53 14.32
C ILE A 235 19.51 29.33 15.60
N ASN A 236 19.81 28.68 16.72
CA ASN A 236 20.20 29.36 17.95
C ASN A 236 21.46 30.20 17.76
N LEU A 237 22.49 29.64 17.13
CA LEU A 237 23.73 30.38 16.82
C LEU A 237 23.49 31.59 15.91
N MET A 238 22.65 31.41 14.88
CA MET A 238 22.26 32.52 13.98
C MET A 238 21.53 33.62 14.76
N SER A 239 20.61 33.23 15.64
CA SER A 239 19.88 34.16 16.53
C SER A 239 20.82 34.98 17.40
N ASP A 240 21.80 34.34 18.06
CA ASP A 240 22.78 35.02 18.90
C ASP A 240 23.63 36.01 18.11
N LYS A 241 24.07 35.61 16.91
CA LYS A 241 24.89 36.46 16.04
C LYS A 241 24.14 37.69 15.52
N LEU A 242 22.87 37.49 15.10
CA LEU A 242 22.02 38.60 14.67
C LEU A 242 21.73 39.57 15.81
N GLU A 243 21.38 39.06 16.98
CA GLU A 243 21.14 39.91 18.16
C GLU A 243 22.36 40.76 18.51
N SER A 244 23.58 40.16 18.55
CA SER A 244 24.82 40.86 18.82
C SER A 244 25.12 41.90 17.75
N THR A 245 24.95 41.60 16.48
CA THR A 245 25.17 42.52 15.37
C THR A 245 24.22 43.71 15.42
N ILE A 246 22.96 43.50 15.72
CA ILE A 246 21.95 44.58 15.85
C ILE A 246 22.29 45.49 17.05
N LYS A 247 22.69 44.90 18.19
CA LYS A 247 23.14 45.67 19.35
C LYS A 247 24.36 46.52 19.00
N GLN A 248 25.35 46.00 18.27
CA GLN A 248 26.52 46.72 17.82
C GLN A 248 26.15 47.87 16.87
N LEU A 249 25.31 47.61 15.86
CA LEU A 249 24.85 48.66 14.94
C LEU A 249 24.12 49.78 15.64
N ARG A 250 23.26 49.47 16.62
CA ARG A 250 22.60 50.50 17.44
C ARG A 250 23.61 51.38 18.23
N ARG A 251 24.63 50.74 18.83
CA ARG A 251 25.69 51.49 19.55
C ARG A 251 26.46 52.40 18.60
N THR A 252 26.88 51.87 17.45
CA THR A 252 27.62 52.67 16.45
C THR A 252 26.79 53.84 15.92
N ASN A 253 25.47 53.63 15.70
CA ASN A 253 24.58 54.73 15.29
C ASN A 253 24.48 55.82 16.36
N ILE A 254 24.36 55.47 17.65
CA ILE A 254 24.33 56.42 18.74
C ILE A 254 25.66 57.19 18.81
N GLU A 255 26.82 56.55 18.64
CA GLU A 255 28.15 57.19 18.59
C GLU A 255 28.22 58.13 17.39
N LEU A 256 27.84 57.75 16.21
CA LEU A 256 27.78 58.55 15.00
C LEU A 256 26.91 59.84 15.19
N GLU A 257 25.74 59.68 15.78
CA GLU A 257 24.83 60.78 16.07
C GLU A 257 25.48 61.81 17.02
N ARG A 258 26.18 61.33 18.06
CA ARG A 258 26.93 62.20 18.96
C ARG A 258 28.07 62.93 18.26
N ASP A 259 28.85 62.24 17.44
CA ASP A 259 29.92 62.80 16.64
C ASP A 259 29.42 63.86 15.66
N ILE A 260 28.29 63.67 15.04
CA ILE A 260 27.64 64.64 14.15
C ILE A 260 27.22 65.90 14.96
N GLU A 261 26.58 65.68 16.11
CA GLU A 261 26.16 66.82 16.98
C GLU A 261 27.34 67.61 17.47
N GLU A 262 28.45 66.98 17.89
CA GLU A 262 29.69 67.65 18.32
C GLU A 262 30.30 68.40 17.17
N LYS A 263 30.45 67.84 16.00
CA LYS A 263 30.95 68.53 14.79
C LYS A 263 30.07 69.73 14.41
N SER A 264 28.75 69.58 14.48
CA SER A 264 27.85 70.74 14.22
C SER A 264 28.03 71.87 15.19
N LYS A 265 28.27 71.63 16.51
CA LYS A 265 28.56 72.66 17.52
C LYS A 265 29.88 73.33 17.23
N ILE A 266 30.91 72.59 16.85
CA ILE A 266 32.20 73.13 16.49
C ILE A 266 32.09 74.07 15.25
N ASP A 267 31.32 73.67 14.27
CA ASP A 267 31.10 74.43 13.03
C ASP A 267 30.30 75.71 13.29
N GLU A 268 29.30 75.66 14.15
CA GLU A 268 28.59 76.86 14.62
C GLU A 268 29.49 77.84 15.38
N MET A 269 30.32 77.38 16.34
CA MET A 269 31.27 78.17 17.03
C MET A 269 32.29 78.79 16.06
N ARG A 270 32.76 78.06 15.07
CA ARG A 270 33.67 78.54 14.02
C ARG A 270 33.04 79.64 13.16
N LYS A 271 31.76 79.47 12.76
CA LYS A 271 31.03 80.52 12.04
C LYS A 271 30.82 81.78 12.87
N SER A 272 30.43 81.65 14.13
CA SER A 272 30.32 82.78 15.05
C SER A 272 31.64 83.52 15.20
N PHE A 273 32.73 82.78 15.49
CA PHE A 273 34.06 83.35 15.61
C PHE A 273 34.47 84.13 14.34
N ILE A 274 34.30 83.59 13.15
CA ILE A 274 34.56 84.25 11.87
C ILE A 274 33.71 85.50 11.71
N SER A 275 32.46 85.49 12.09
CA SER A 275 31.52 86.60 12.04
C SER A 275 31.97 87.70 12.99
N ASP A 276 32.34 87.39 14.24
CA ASP A 276 32.74 88.32 15.26
C ASP A 276 34.07 89.01 14.89
N VAL A 277 35.07 88.23 14.44
CA VAL A 277 36.35 88.76 13.93
C VAL A 277 36.15 89.69 12.71
N SER A 278 35.25 89.27 11.77
CA SER A 278 34.94 90.09 10.61
C SER A 278 34.26 91.41 10.97
N HIS A 279 33.46 91.43 12.04
CA HIS A 279 32.77 92.62 12.53
C HIS A 279 33.75 93.56 13.26
N GLU A 280 34.66 93.00 14.05
CA GLU A 280 35.68 93.84 14.75
C GLU A 280 36.71 94.43 13.76
N LEU A 281 37.08 93.72 12.73
CA LEU A 281 37.96 94.22 11.67
C LEU A 281 37.32 95.28 10.74
N LYS A 282 35.97 95.35 10.71
CA LYS A 282 35.20 96.30 9.92
C LYS A 282 34.93 97.65 10.62
N THR A 283 35.23 97.79 11.93
CA THR A 283 35.07 99.04 12.66
C THR A 283 36.35 99.89 12.44
N PRO A 284 36.35 100.92 11.57
CA PRO A 284 37.47 101.77 11.37
C PRO A 284 37.51 102.77 12.55
N ILE A 285 38.72 103.12 13.05
CA ILE A 285 39.01 104.21 13.87
C ILE A 285 38.54 105.50 13.28
#